data_ca760d5594fd013d050ab8f8669d122a
#
_entry.id   ca760d5594fd013d050ab8f8669d122a
#
_cell.length_a   1.000
_cell.length_b   1.000
_cell.length_c   1.000
_cell.angle_alpha   90.00
_cell.angle_beta   90.00
_cell.angle_gamma   90.00
#
_symmetry.space_group_name_H-M   'P 1'
#
loop_
_entity.id
_entity.type
_entity.pdbx_description
1 polymer ?
#
loop_
_entity_poly.entity_id
_entity_poly.type
_entity_poly.pdbx_seq_one_letter_code
_entity_poly.pdbx_strand_id
1 'polypeptide(L)'
;DNAIQGLDPYQAQQFQTEEGRKYVLEDLVNQELLYMYAKENKIDENEDFRKEMAEIEKNVLKQYVINQILTEVKLTDEEKQAFYEANKANFSNPETANAKHILVDSEEKANEILAQIKAGDITFEDAARANSTCPSKDQGGDLGTFGRGQMVPEFEDATFAMNVGDVSEPVKTQFGYHLIKLEAKNEPSIPAYEEIADKVEKTLMFQKQCEVYKNKLDEVKAKFGDIVSYM
;
A
#
# COMPACT_ATOMS: atom_id res chain seq x y z
N ASP A 1 26.82 1.28 26.68
CA ASP A 1 26.31 1.56 25.32
C ASP A 1 25.19 0.59 24.89
N ASN A 2 25.20 -0.67 25.34
CA ASN A 2 24.13 -1.64 25.00
C ASN A 2 22.79 -1.33 25.70
N ALA A 3 22.80 -0.68 26.87
CA ALA A 3 21.58 -0.35 27.58
C ALA A 3 20.74 0.74 26.87
N ILE A 4 21.38 1.58 26.06
CA ILE A 4 20.70 2.64 25.30
C ILE A 4 19.98 2.08 24.05
N GLN A 5 20.48 1.00 23.46
CA GLN A 5 19.89 0.39 22.27
C GLN A 5 18.55 -0.34 22.55
N GLY A 6 18.26 -0.64 23.81
CA GLY A 6 17.02 -1.30 24.23
C GLY A 6 15.94 -0.35 24.78
N LEU A 7 16.20 0.96 24.81
CA LEU A 7 15.24 1.93 25.30
C LEU A 7 14.09 2.14 24.30
N ASP A 8 12.87 2.22 24.80
CA ASP A 8 11.74 2.66 24.00
C ASP A 8 11.89 4.15 23.57
N PRO A 9 11.16 4.61 22.53
CA PRO A 9 11.28 5.98 22.03
C PRO A 9 11.06 7.07 23.09
N TYR A 10 10.21 6.83 24.09
CA TYR A 10 9.91 7.78 25.15
C TYR A 10 11.09 7.85 26.14
N GLN A 11 11.64 6.72 26.55
CA GLN A 11 12.84 6.64 27.38
C GLN A 11 14.06 7.24 26.66
N ALA A 12 14.21 6.98 25.37
CA ALA A 12 15.29 7.56 24.55
C ALA A 12 15.21 9.09 24.49
N GLN A 13 14.01 9.66 24.46
CA GLN A 13 13.81 11.12 24.50
C GLN A 13 14.14 11.69 25.87
N GLN A 14 13.73 11.04 26.97
CA GLN A 14 14.07 11.47 28.34
C GLN A 14 15.56 11.40 28.60
N PHE A 15 16.27 10.46 27.99
CA PHE A 15 17.73 10.30 28.15
C PHE A 15 18.54 11.52 27.66
N GLN A 16 17.91 12.45 26.94
CA GLN A 16 18.59 13.67 26.46
C GLN A 16 18.81 14.71 27.55
N THR A 17 18.06 14.65 28.66
CA THR A 17 18.24 15.57 29.83
C THR A 17 18.99 14.90 30.97
N GLU A 18 19.65 15.68 31.86
CA GLU A 18 20.35 15.13 33.00
C GLU A 18 19.42 14.44 34.00
N GLU A 19 18.27 15.04 34.27
CA GLU A 19 17.23 14.47 35.15
C GLU A 19 16.61 13.21 34.52
N GLY A 20 16.32 13.25 33.21
CA GLY A 20 15.79 12.10 32.49
C GLY A 20 16.77 10.93 32.46
N ARG A 21 18.07 11.20 32.28
CA ARG A 21 19.10 10.15 32.39
C ARG A 21 19.13 9.51 33.76
N LYS A 22 19.05 10.32 34.82
CA LYS A 22 19.02 9.80 36.19
C LYS A 22 17.80 8.92 36.42
N TYR A 23 16.64 9.37 35.99
CA TYR A 23 15.38 8.59 36.08
C TYR A 23 15.47 7.26 35.34
N VAL A 24 15.91 7.26 34.06
CA VAL A 24 16.05 6.05 33.28
C VAL A 24 17.08 5.08 33.90
N LEU A 25 18.19 5.58 34.39
CA LEU A 25 19.20 4.76 35.10
C LEU A 25 18.65 4.14 36.36
N GLU A 26 17.89 4.89 37.15
CA GLU A 26 17.25 4.41 38.39
C GLU A 26 16.22 3.31 38.06
N ASP A 27 15.42 3.49 36.99
CA ASP A 27 14.46 2.49 36.52
C ASP A 27 15.18 1.21 36.10
N LEU A 28 16.26 1.31 35.32
CA LEU A 28 17.05 0.13 34.89
C LEU A 28 17.66 -0.60 36.11
N VAL A 29 18.16 0.14 37.13
CA VAL A 29 18.65 -0.46 38.37
C VAL A 29 17.51 -1.17 39.10
N ASN A 30 16.34 -0.55 39.22
CA ASN A 30 15.18 -1.17 39.85
C ASN A 30 14.74 -2.46 39.19
N GLN A 31 14.73 -2.48 37.84
CA GLN A 31 14.42 -3.69 37.06
C GLN A 31 15.44 -4.82 37.36
N GLU A 32 16.73 -4.49 37.41
CA GLU A 32 17.77 -5.47 37.74
C GLU A 32 17.64 -5.99 39.18
N LEU A 33 17.33 -5.11 40.13
CA LEU A 33 17.06 -5.53 41.51
C LEU A 33 15.87 -6.47 41.65
N LEU A 34 14.79 -6.21 40.90
CA LEU A 34 13.64 -7.11 40.82
C LEU A 34 14.00 -8.47 40.20
N TYR A 35 14.83 -8.48 39.18
CA TYR A 35 15.34 -9.75 38.58
C TYR A 35 16.19 -10.52 39.61
N MET A 36 17.09 -9.86 40.33
CA MET A 36 17.91 -10.51 41.40
C MET A 36 17.01 -11.07 42.51
N TYR A 37 16.00 -10.30 42.93
CA TYR A 37 15.01 -10.75 43.93
C TYR A 37 14.26 -12.00 43.44
N ALA A 38 13.84 -12.02 42.17
CA ALA A 38 13.16 -13.17 41.58
C ALA A 38 14.06 -14.43 41.59
N LYS A 39 15.34 -14.27 41.29
CA LYS A 39 16.32 -15.38 41.29
C LYS A 39 16.58 -15.87 42.73
N GLU A 40 16.77 -14.99 43.69
CA GLU A 40 16.99 -15.34 45.12
C GLU A 40 15.81 -16.14 45.68
N ASN A 41 14.58 -15.73 45.30
CA ASN A 41 13.35 -16.37 45.75
C ASN A 41 12.91 -17.53 44.86
N LYS A 42 13.73 -17.93 43.88
CA LYS A 42 13.49 -19.09 42.99
C LYS A 42 12.14 -18.97 42.20
N ILE A 43 11.73 -17.76 41.89
CA ILE A 43 10.48 -17.52 41.13
C ILE A 43 10.57 -18.14 39.75
N ASP A 44 11.77 -18.19 39.16
CA ASP A 44 12.05 -18.89 37.90
C ASP A 44 11.91 -20.41 37.97
N GLU A 45 11.84 -21.01 39.18
CA GLU A 45 11.54 -22.42 39.40
C GLU A 45 10.03 -22.70 39.56
N ASN A 46 9.20 -21.64 39.65
CA ASN A 46 7.76 -21.76 39.74
C ASN A 46 7.19 -22.49 38.52
N GLU A 47 6.24 -23.42 38.72
CA GLU A 47 5.67 -24.26 37.66
C GLU A 47 4.94 -23.41 36.60
N ASP A 48 4.19 -22.39 37.00
CA ASP A 48 3.44 -21.55 36.07
C ASP A 48 4.39 -20.67 35.25
N PHE A 49 5.43 -20.11 35.87
CA PHE A 49 6.47 -19.39 35.16
C PHE A 49 7.19 -20.29 34.14
N ARG A 50 7.54 -21.51 34.52
CA ARG A 50 8.17 -22.46 33.59
C ARG A 50 7.28 -22.85 32.43
N LYS A 51 5.96 -23.01 32.63
CA LYS A 51 4.99 -23.25 31.56
C LYS A 51 4.94 -22.05 30.58
N GLU A 52 4.87 -20.85 31.13
CA GLU A 52 4.87 -19.62 30.32
C GLU A 52 6.15 -19.49 29.50
N MET A 53 7.30 -19.70 30.13
CA MET A 53 8.60 -19.65 29.45
C MET A 53 8.73 -20.71 28.36
N ALA A 54 8.21 -21.92 28.58
CA ALA A 54 8.22 -22.96 27.54
C ALA A 54 7.38 -22.59 26.30
N GLU A 55 6.25 -21.94 26.48
CA GLU A 55 5.46 -21.43 25.35
C GLU A 55 6.14 -20.25 24.64
N ILE A 56 6.79 -19.36 25.39
CA ILE A 56 7.59 -18.26 24.80
C ILE A 56 8.75 -18.85 23.98
N GLU A 57 9.52 -19.77 24.56
CA GLU A 57 10.63 -20.47 23.87
C GLU A 57 10.16 -21.13 22.58
N LYS A 58 9.05 -21.87 22.62
CA LYS A 58 8.45 -22.53 21.47
C LYS A 58 8.07 -21.52 20.36
N ASN A 59 7.51 -20.39 20.72
CA ASN A 59 7.12 -19.37 19.75
C ASN A 59 8.34 -18.64 19.16
N VAL A 60 9.32 -18.30 19.98
CA VAL A 60 10.58 -17.68 19.53
C VAL A 60 11.32 -18.65 18.60
N LEU A 61 11.40 -19.94 18.95
CA LEU A 61 12.07 -20.95 18.12
C LEU A 61 11.41 -21.12 16.76
N LYS A 62 10.07 -21.16 16.70
CA LYS A 62 9.32 -21.20 15.43
C LYS A 62 9.67 -19.99 14.55
N GLN A 63 9.61 -18.79 15.13
CA GLN A 63 9.90 -17.56 14.40
C GLN A 63 11.35 -17.50 13.93
N TYR A 64 12.27 -17.94 14.77
CA TYR A 64 13.69 -18.00 14.43
C TYR A 64 13.96 -18.92 13.24
N VAL A 65 13.37 -20.11 13.21
CA VAL A 65 13.49 -21.07 12.09
C VAL A 65 12.89 -20.46 10.81
N ILE A 66 11.73 -19.83 10.89
CA ILE A 66 11.12 -19.15 9.73
C ILE A 66 12.09 -18.10 9.19
N ASN A 67 12.61 -17.23 10.05
CA ASN A 67 13.54 -16.19 9.66
C ASN A 67 14.81 -16.76 9.02
N GLN A 68 15.37 -17.85 9.56
CA GLN A 68 16.53 -18.51 8.95
C GLN A 68 16.21 -19.00 7.53
N ILE A 69 15.09 -19.69 7.34
CA ILE A 69 14.66 -20.19 6.02
C ILE A 69 14.53 -19.04 5.02
N LEU A 70 13.95 -17.93 5.43
CA LEU A 70 13.69 -16.79 4.55
C LEU A 70 14.96 -15.99 4.24
N THR A 71 15.91 -15.88 5.17
CA THR A 71 17.17 -15.15 4.95
C THR A 71 18.19 -15.88 4.07
N GLU A 72 18.02 -17.19 3.88
CA GLU A 72 18.84 -17.96 2.95
C GLU A 72 18.50 -17.69 1.48
N VAL A 73 17.30 -17.15 1.21
CA VAL A 73 16.86 -16.82 -0.15
C VAL A 73 17.66 -15.62 -0.66
N LYS A 74 18.35 -15.83 -1.77
CA LYS A 74 19.10 -14.79 -2.49
C LYS A 74 18.63 -14.75 -3.92
N LEU A 75 18.70 -13.58 -4.51
CA LEU A 75 18.38 -13.35 -5.91
C LEU A 75 19.65 -12.95 -6.66
N THR A 76 19.81 -13.45 -7.87
CA THR A 76 20.81 -12.93 -8.80
C THR A 76 20.19 -11.87 -9.70
N ASP A 77 21.02 -11.04 -10.33
CA ASP A 77 20.53 -10.01 -11.25
C ASP A 77 19.91 -10.65 -12.50
N GLU A 78 20.46 -11.79 -12.96
CA GLU A 78 19.89 -12.56 -14.07
C GLU A 78 18.47 -13.08 -13.74
N GLU A 79 18.24 -13.53 -12.51
CA GLU A 79 16.93 -14.00 -12.09
C GLU A 79 15.91 -12.86 -12.04
N LYS A 80 16.31 -11.69 -11.52
CA LYS A 80 15.47 -10.48 -11.47
C LYS A 80 15.08 -10.03 -12.87
N GLN A 81 16.04 -10.00 -13.79
CA GLN A 81 15.79 -9.60 -15.18
C GLN A 81 14.93 -10.61 -15.93
N ALA A 82 15.19 -11.91 -15.78
CA ALA A 82 14.37 -12.96 -16.37
C ALA A 82 12.91 -12.92 -15.83
N PHE A 83 12.75 -12.67 -14.54
CA PHE A 83 11.42 -12.52 -13.92
C PHE A 83 10.67 -11.31 -14.49
N TYR A 84 11.33 -10.16 -14.64
CA TYR A 84 10.74 -8.98 -15.27
C TYR A 84 10.30 -9.29 -16.71
N GLU A 85 11.18 -9.88 -17.53
CA GLU A 85 10.86 -10.23 -18.92
C GLU A 85 9.64 -11.15 -19.03
N ALA A 86 9.56 -12.18 -18.17
CA ALA A 86 8.47 -13.12 -18.15
C ALA A 86 7.13 -12.52 -17.63
N ASN A 87 7.20 -11.42 -16.88
CA ASN A 87 6.04 -10.83 -16.18
C ASN A 87 5.78 -9.37 -16.57
N LYS A 88 6.29 -8.89 -17.70
CA LYS A 88 6.15 -7.49 -18.13
C LYS A 88 4.73 -6.94 -18.05
N ALA A 89 3.74 -7.75 -18.41
CA ALA A 89 2.34 -7.36 -18.36
C ALA A 89 1.86 -7.02 -16.94
N ASN A 90 2.41 -7.70 -15.92
CA ASN A 90 2.06 -7.45 -14.52
C ASN A 90 2.67 -6.16 -13.95
N PHE A 91 3.65 -5.62 -14.66
CA PHE A 91 4.32 -4.36 -14.31
C PHE A 91 3.85 -3.18 -15.16
N SER A 92 2.88 -3.40 -16.07
CA SER A 92 2.36 -2.33 -16.91
C SER A 92 1.64 -1.27 -16.06
N ASN A 93 1.85 -0.02 -16.43
CA ASN A 93 1.02 1.09 -16.00
C ASN A 93 -0.23 1.09 -16.88
N PRO A 94 -1.42 1.05 -16.30
CA PRO A 94 -2.65 1.12 -17.09
C PRO A 94 -2.82 2.50 -17.74
N GLU A 95 -3.66 2.56 -18.76
CA GLU A 95 -4.14 3.83 -19.29
C GLU A 95 -4.86 4.64 -18.21
N THR A 96 -4.56 5.93 -18.12
CA THR A 96 -5.23 6.85 -17.20
C THR A 96 -5.60 8.15 -17.89
N ALA A 97 -6.67 8.78 -17.41
CA ALA A 97 -7.12 10.10 -17.83
C ALA A 97 -7.29 11.02 -16.64
N ASN A 98 -6.99 12.31 -16.82
CA ASN A 98 -7.38 13.35 -15.89
C ASN A 98 -8.40 14.23 -16.60
N ALA A 99 -9.59 14.38 -16.01
CA ALA A 99 -10.69 15.08 -16.64
C ALA A 99 -11.51 15.90 -15.65
N LYS A 100 -12.14 16.93 -16.18
CA LYS A 100 -13.19 17.69 -15.51
C LYS A 100 -14.55 17.35 -16.13
N HIS A 101 -15.61 17.49 -15.36
CA HIS A 101 -16.95 17.29 -15.90
C HIS A 101 -17.98 18.29 -15.40
N ILE A 102 -19.05 18.44 -16.17
CA ILE A 102 -20.27 19.15 -15.80
C ILE A 102 -21.42 18.16 -15.94
N LEU A 103 -22.17 17.92 -14.89
CA LEU A 103 -23.35 17.05 -14.91
C LEU A 103 -24.62 17.89 -14.84
N VAL A 104 -25.53 17.66 -15.78
CA VAL A 104 -26.85 18.32 -15.83
C VAL A 104 -27.96 17.33 -16.16
N ASP A 105 -29.21 17.72 -15.93
CA ASP A 105 -30.38 16.83 -16.03
C ASP A 105 -30.87 16.61 -17.46
N SER A 106 -30.54 17.53 -18.41
CA SER A 106 -31.03 17.44 -19.78
C SER A 106 -29.96 17.71 -20.83
N GLU A 107 -30.16 17.15 -22.03
CA GLU A 107 -29.28 17.33 -23.17
C GLU A 107 -29.30 18.77 -23.69
N GLU A 108 -30.48 19.40 -23.67
CA GLU A 108 -30.63 20.79 -24.07
C GLU A 108 -29.76 21.71 -23.24
N LYS A 109 -29.79 21.54 -21.89
CA LYS A 109 -28.96 22.30 -20.99
C LYS A 109 -27.46 22.06 -21.18
N ALA A 110 -27.07 20.81 -21.42
CA ALA A 110 -25.68 20.48 -21.75
C ALA A 110 -25.23 21.18 -23.04
N ASN A 111 -26.06 21.17 -24.08
CA ASN A 111 -25.76 21.85 -25.34
C ASN A 111 -25.67 23.38 -25.20
N GLU A 112 -26.54 24.01 -24.40
CA GLU A 112 -26.47 25.44 -24.10
C GLU A 112 -25.13 25.81 -23.43
N ILE A 113 -24.72 25.05 -22.42
CA ILE A 113 -23.46 25.26 -21.70
C ILE A 113 -22.27 25.04 -22.64
N LEU A 114 -22.31 23.97 -23.45
CA LEU A 114 -21.26 23.69 -24.41
C LEU A 114 -21.09 24.80 -25.44
N ALA A 115 -22.21 25.37 -25.92
CA ALA A 115 -22.17 26.50 -26.86
C ALA A 115 -21.49 27.74 -26.23
N GLN A 116 -21.80 28.06 -24.97
CA GLN A 116 -21.16 29.17 -24.24
C GLN A 116 -19.66 28.94 -24.03
N ILE A 117 -19.27 27.70 -23.71
CA ILE A 117 -17.85 27.33 -23.56
C ILE A 117 -17.12 27.46 -24.91
N LYS A 118 -17.71 26.91 -25.98
CA LYS A 118 -17.13 27.01 -27.34
C LYS A 118 -17.04 28.45 -27.86
N ALA A 119 -17.96 29.33 -27.48
CA ALA A 119 -17.93 30.73 -27.81
C ALA A 119 -16.88 31.53 -26.98
N GLY A 120 -16.38 30.94 -25.87
CA GLY A 120 -15.48 31.62 -24.95
C GLY A 120 -16.18 32.58 -23.96
N ASP A 121 -17.52 32.51 -23.87
CA ASP A 121 -18.31 33.36 -22.98
C ASP A 121 -18.12 33.00 -21.50
N ILE A 122 -17.79 31.71 -21.23
CA ILE A 122 -17.56 31.18 -19.89
C ILE A 122 -16.44 30.12 -19.92
N THR A 123 -15.67 30.05 -18.87
CA THR A 123 -14.69 28.94 -18.71
C THR A 123 -15.40 27.64 -18.34
N PHE A 124 -14.79 26.49 -18.63
CA PHE A 124 -15.35 25.19 -18.26
C PHE A 124 -15.55 25.10 -16.74
N GLU A 125 -14.58 25.57 -15.97
CA GLU A 125 -14.58 25.55 -14.51
C GLU A 125 -15.69 26.42 -13.92
N ASP A 126 -15.94 27.61 -14.48
CA ASP A 126 -17.01 28.49 -14.02
C ASP A 126 -18.39 27.94 -14.44
N ALA A 127 -18.48 27.37 -15.64
CA ALA A 127 -19.67 26.65 -16.06
C ALA A 127 -20.00 25.46 -15.15
N ALA A 128 -18.98 24.72 -14.70
CA ALA A 128 -19.14 23.64 -13.74
C ALA A 128 -19.68 24.15 -12.39
N ARG A 129 -19.08 25.21 -11.84
CA ARG A 129 -19.52 25.83 -10.58
C ARG A 129 -20.96 26.33 -10.64
N ALA A 130 -21.34 26.91 -11.76
CA ALA A 130 -22.65 27.53 -11.94
C ALA A 130 -23.76 26.50 -12.21
N ASN A 131 -23.50 25.44 -12.94
CA ASN A 131 -24.51 24.59 -13.52
C ASN A 131 -24.47 23.12 -13.11
N SER A 132 -23.31 22.60 -12.69
CA SER A 132 -23.17 21.17 -12.41
C SER A 132 -23.95 20.77 -11.14
N THR A 133 -24.63 19.64 -11.20
CA THR A 133 -25.29 19.01 -10.05
C THR A 133 -24.34 18.11 -9.25
N CYS A 134 -23.15 17.81 -9.79
CA CYS A 134 -22.13 17.00 -9.10
C CYS A 134 -21.38 17.83 -8.04
N PRO A 135 -21.04 17.24 -6.87
CA PRO A 135 -20.23 17.89 -5.83
C PRO A 135 -18.87 18.40 -6.31
N SER A 136 -18.28 17.80 -7.35
CA SER A 136 -17.03 18.26 -7.95
C SER A 136 -17.08 19.69 -8.51
N LYS A 137 -18.28 20.26 -8.67
CA LYS A 137 -18.48 21.64 -9.13
C LYS A 137 -17.69 22.68 -8.34
N ASP A 138 -17.55 22.47 -7.02
CA ASP A 138 -16.85 23.40 -6.14
C ASP A 138 -15.36 23.50 -6.47
N GLN A 139 -14.82 22.44 -7.12
CA GLN A 139 -13.46 22.37 -7.66
C GLN A 139 -13.43 22.54 -9.19
N GLY A 140 -14.46 23.22 -9.78
CA GLY A 140 -14.54 23.43 -11.21
C GLY A 140 -14.78 22.16 -12.04
N GLY A 141 -15.39 21.15 -11.42
CA GLY A 141 -15.71 19.88 -12.06
C GLY A 141 -14.59 18.84 -12.03
N ASP A 142 -13.47 19.10 -11.35
CA ASP A 142 -12.31 18.23 -11.33
C ASP A 142 -12.63 16.84 -10.72
N LEU A 143 -12.24 15.78 -11.45
CA LEU A 143 -12.38 14.38 -11.04
C LEU A 143 -11.02 13.75 -10.68
N GLY A 144 -9.93 14.50 -10.88
CA GLY A 144 -8.58 13.96 -10.74
C GLY A 144 -8.23 12.93 -11.82
N THR A 145 -7.23 12.12 -11.53
CA THR A 145 -6.77 11.04 -12.43
C THR A 145 -7.48 9.73 -12.10
N PHE A 146 -8.01 9.08 -13.13
CA PHE A 146 -8.67 7.78 -13.03
C PHE A 146 -8.25 6.84 -14.17
N GLY A 147 -8.31 5.55 -13.89
CA GLY A 147 -8.10 4.48 -14.87
C GLY A 147 -9.41 3.88 -15.35
N ARG A 148 -9.31 2.95 -16.31
CA ARG A 148 -10.48 2.21 -16.77
C ARG A 148 -11.11 1.38 -15.64
N GLY A 149 -12.45 1.25 -15.68
CA GLY A 149 -13.25 0.56 -14.67
C GLY A 149 -13.57 1.38 -13.43
N GLN A 150 -13.16 2.66 -13.35
CA GLN A 150 -13.43 3.54 -12.22
C GLN A 150 -14.62 4.48 -12.44
N MET A 151 -15.02 4.67 -13.69
CA MET A 151 -16.18 5.50 -14.06
C MET A 151 -17.26 4.63 -14.73
N VAL A 152 -18.45 5.19 -14.91
CA VAL A 152 -19.50 4.51 -15.68
C VAL A 152 -19.07 4.34 -17.14
N PRO A 153 -19.43 3.22 -17.79
CA PRO A 153 -18.90 2.87 -19.11
C PRO A 153 -19.02 3.97 -20.17
N GLU A 154 -20.17 4.62 -20.25
CA GLU A 154 -20.44 5.65 -21.25
C GLU A 154 -19.54 6.89 -21.06
N PHE A 155 -19.29 7.28 -19.82
CA PHE A 155 -18.39 8.36 -19.49
C PHE A 155 -16.93 8.00 -19.78
N GLU A 156 -16.55 6.78 -19.41
CA GLU A 156 -15.19 6.26 -19.59
C GLU A 156 -14.86 6.18 -21.09
N ASP A 157 -15.73 5.52 -21.88
CA ASP A 157 -15.53 5.37 -23.32
C ASP A 157 -15.39 6.72 -24.02
N ALA A 158 -16.25 7.69 -23.67
CA ALA A 158 -16.15 9.02 -24.20
C ALA A 158 -14.81 9.68 -23.83
N THR A 159 -14.41 9.63 -22.53
CA THR A 159 -13.20 10.28 -22.05
C THR A 159 -11.94 9.73 -22.73
N PHE A 160 -11.82 8.41 -22.79
CA PHE A 160 -10.64 7.77 -23.39
C PHE A 160 -10.57 7.85 -24.92
N ALA A 161 -11.67 8.20 -25.59
CA ALA A 161 -11.70 8.48 -27.02
C ALA A 161 -11.28 9.92 -27.39
N MET A 162 -11.25 10.83 -26.40
CA MET A 162 -10.94 12.27 -26.63
C MET A 162 -9.44 12.51 -26.77
N ASN A 163 -9.10 13.66 -27.39
CA ASN A 163 -7.76 14.24 -27.33
C ASN A 163 -7.64 15.18 -26.14
N VAL A 164 -6.42 15.31 -25.60
CA VAL A 164 -6.14 16.25 -24.51
C VAL A 164 -6.47 17.69 -24.93
N GLY A 165 -7.22 18.38 -24.10
CA GLY A 165 -7.70 19.74 -24.33
C GLY A 165 -9.11 19.82 -24.93
N ASP A 166 -9.65 18.72 -25.45
CA ASP A 166 -11.01 18.69 -26.02
C ASP A 166 -12.08 18.77 -24.92
N VAL A 167 -13.24 19.32 -25.32
CA VAL A 167 -14.50 19.24 -24.58
C VAL A 167 -15.46 18.38 -25.37
N SER A 168 -16.07 17.37 -24.70
CA SER A 168 -16.98 16.43 -25.35
C SER A 168 -18.30 17.07 -25.76
N GLU A 169 -19.00 16.46 -26.72
CA GLU A 169 -20.45 16.61 -26.84
C GLU A 169 -21.14 16.01 -25.60
N PRO A 170 -22.45 16.30 -25.36
CA PRO A 170 -23.16 15.75 -24.21
C PRO A 170 -23.13 14.20 -24.19
N VAL A 171 -22.58 13.63 -23.12
CA VAL A 171 -22.50 12.18 -22.89
C VAL A 171 -23.61 11.77 -21.94
N LYS A 172 -24.53 10.92 -22.38
CA LYS A 172 -25.64 10.42 -21.56
C LYS A 172 -25.18 9.26 -20.69
N THR A 173 -25.49 9.33 -19.39
CA THR A 173 -25.30 8.24 -18.42
C THR A 173 -26.58 8.05 -17.58
N GLN A 174 -26.58 7.11 -16.66
CA GLN A 174 -27.67 6.94 -15.68
C GLN A 174 -27.86 8.13 -14.75
N PHE A 175 -26.85 9.03 -14.62
CA PHE A 175 -26.89 10.20 -13.73
C PHE A 175 -27.39 11.46 -14.44
N GLY A 176 -27.47 11.49 -15.75
CA GLY A 176 -27.81 12.64 -16.56
C GLY A 176 -26.89 12.80 -17.77
N TYR A 177 -26.67 14.05 -18.16
CA TYR A 177 -25.80 14.41 -19.29
C TYR A 177 -24.53 15.05 -18.78
N HIS A 178 -23.40 14.57 -19.27
CA HIS A 178 -22.07 15.05 -18.90
C HIS A 178 -21.44 15.82 -20.07
N LEU A 179 -20.84 16.96 -19.77
CA LEU A 179 -19.78 17.54 -20.60
C LEU A 179 -18.45 17.19 -19.94
N ILE A 180 -17.50 16.71 -20.72
CA ILE A 180 -16.19 16.23 -20.23
C ILE A 180 -15.10 17.06 -20.89
N LYS A 181 -14.16 17.58 -20.10
CA LYS A 181 -12.94 18.23 -20.57
C LYS A 181 -11.76 17.36 -20.19
N LEU A 182 -11.02 16.86 -21.18
CA LEU A 182 -9.84 16.03 -20.97
C LEU A 182 -8.62 16.91 -20.73
N GLU A 183 -8.04 16.85 -19.52
CA GLU A 183 -6.86 17.65 -19.14
C GLU A 183 -5.55 16.91 -19.43
N ALA A 184 -5.52 15.60 -19.21
CA ALA A 184 -4.36 14.78 -19.51
C ALA A 184 -4.78 13.31 -19.79
N LYS A 185 -3.98 12.63 -20.58
CA LYS A 185 -4.12 11.20 -20.87
C LYS A 185 -2.76 10.56 -20.88
N ASN A 186 -2.62 9.45 -20.16
CA ASN A 186 -1.43 8.63 -20.18
C ASN A 186 -1.76 7.31 -20.84
N GLU A 187 -1.06 7.00 -21.92
CA GLU A 187 -1.17 5.73 -22.59
C GLU A 187 -0.62 4.58 -21.72
N PRO A 188 -1.12 3.35 -21.91
CA PRO A 188 -0.56 2.18 -21.24
C PRO A 188 0.94 2.10 -21.53
N SER A 189 1.74 1.87 -20.51
CA SER A 189 3.19 1.77 -20.66
C SER A 189 3.74 0.62 -19.84
N ILE A 190 4.81 0.02 -20.33
CA ILE A 190 5.60 -0.94 -19.54
C ILE A 190 6.88 -0.21 -19.17
N PRO A 191 7.06 0.12 -17.88
CA PRO A 191 8.28 0.82 -17.42
C PRO A 191 9.50 -0.06 -17.66
N ALA A 192 10.65 0.54 -17.98
CA ALA A 192 11.89 -0.19 -18.14
C ALA A 192 12.29 -0.89 -16.83
N TYR A 193 13.06 -1.97 -16.94
CA TYR A 193 13.52 -2.73 -15.76
C TYR A 193 14.20 -1.83 -14.73
N GLU A 194 15.06 -0.93 -15.20
CA GLU A 194 15.84 -0.02 -14.36
C GLU A 194 14.96 0.92 -13.53
N GLU A 195 13.79 1.29 -14.05
CA GLU A 195 12.85 2.18 -13.37
C GLU A 195 12.09 1.48 -12.22
N ILE A 196 11.97 0.16 -12.30
CA ILE A 196 11.18 -0.63 -11.36
C ILE A 196 11.95 -1.79 -10.74
N ALA A 197 13.28 -1.79 -10.83
CA ALA A 197 14.14 -2.87 -10.33
C ALA A 197 13.83 -3.27 -8.88
N ASP A 198 13.62 -2.30 -8.00
CA ASP A 198 13.26 -2.53 -6.59
C ASP A 198 11.91 -3.24 -6.44
N LYS A 199 10.92 -2.88 -7.29
CA LYS A 199 9.60 -3.53 -7.28
C LYS A 199 9.69 -4.96 -7.77
N VAL A 200 10.46 -5.20 -8.83
CA VAL A 200 10.74 -6.53 -9.38
C VAL A 200 11.42 -7.40 -8.33
N GLU A 201 12.49 -6.89 -7.70
CA GLU A 201 13.22 -7.60 -6.65
C GLU A 201 12.33 -7.98 -5.48
N LYS A 202 11.56 -7.04 -4.93
CA LYS A 202 10.63 -7.31 -3.83
C LYS A 202 9.59 -8.37 -4.19
N THR A 203 9.04 -8.29 -5.41
CA THR A 203 8.01 -9.24 -5.87
C THR A 203 8.59 -10.64 -6.03
N LEU A 204 9.75 -10.77 -6.68
CA LEU A 204 10.43 -12.04 -6.87
C LEU A 204 10.92 -12.63 -5.53
N MET A 205 11.49 -11.79 -4.66
CA MET A 205 11.93 -12.20 -3.33
C MET A 205 10.76 -12.80 -2.54
N PHE A 206 9.64 -12.11 -2.49
CA PHE A 206 8.43 -12.62 -1.81
C PHE A 206 7.98 -13.96 -2.40
N GLN A 207 7.93 -14.08 -3.73
CA GLN A 207 7.52 -15.32 -4.39
C GLN A 207 8.46 -16.48 -4.03
N LYS A 208 9.78 -16.28 -4.10
CA LYS A 208 10.78 -17.30 -3.75
C LYS A 208 10.73 -17.67 -2.26
N GLN A 209 10.55 -16.69 -1.40
CA GLN A 209 10.40 -16.94 0.04
C GLN A 209 9.16 -17.80 0.33
N CYS A 210 8.04 -17.53 -0.32
CA CYS A 210 6.83 -18.35 -0.20
C CYS A 210 7.08 -19.79 -0.69
N GLU A 211 7.78 -19.94 -1.80
CA GLU A 211 8.11 -21.27 -2.34
C GLU A 211 9.04 -22.06 -1.42
N VAL A 212 10.13 -21.46 -0.95
CA VAL A 212 11.09 -22.11 -0.04
C VAL A 212 10.42 -22.46 1.28
N TYR A 213 9.60 -21.57 1.83
CA TYR A 213 8.84 -21.85 3.05
C TYR A 213 7.87 -23.01 2.87
N LYS A 214 7.11 -23.03 1.76
CA LYS A 214 6.19 -24.13 1.44
C LYS A 214 6.94 -25.47 1.33
N ASN A 215 8.03 -25.50 0.58
CA ASN A 215 8.83 -26.70 0.39
C ASN A 215 9.36 -27.20 1.74
N LYS A 216 9.86 -26.31 2.59
CA LYS A 216 10.31 -26.66 3.94
C LYS A 216 9.18 -27.19 4.81
N LEU A 217 7.99 -26.60 4.74
CA LEU A 217 6.83 -27.12 5.46
C LEU A 217 6.44 -28.53 4.99
N ASP A 218 6.51 -28.82 3.70
CA ASP A 218 6.19 -30.12 3.15
C ASP A 218 7.22 -31.19 3.60
N GLU A 219 8.52 -30.85 3.66
CA GLU A 219 9.56 -31.71 4.27
C GLU A 219 9.26 -31.98 5.76
N VAL A 220 8.93 -30.94 6.52
CA VAL A 220 8.63 -31.02 7.96
C VAL A 220 7.37 -31.86 8.20
N LYS A 221 6.34 -31.69 7.39
CA LYS A 221 5.12 -32.51 7.44
C LYS A 221 5.40 -33.99 7.14
N ALA A 222 6.19 -34.24 6.10
CA ALA A 222 6.57 -35.60 5.76
C ALA A 222 7.34 -36.30 6.91
N LYS A 223 8.14 -35.53 7.68
CA LYS A 223 8.95 -36.08 8.78
C LYS A 223 8.19 -36.22 10.10
N PHE A 224 7.30 -35.30 10.40
CA PHE A 224 6.67 -35.15 11.73
C PHE A 224 5.13 -35.16 11.69
N GLY A 225 4.51 -35.24 10.51
CA GLY A 225 3.06 -35.15 10.36
C GLY A 225 2.25 -36.15 11.15
N ASP A 226 2.78 -37.36 11.26
CA ASP A 226 2.13 -38.44 12.02
C ASP A 226 2.16 -38.25 13.56
N ILE A 227 3.02 -37.33 14.03
CA ILE A 227 3.18 -37.03 15.46
C ILE A 227 2.18 -35.94 15.91
N VAL A 228 1.74 -35.11 14.97
CA VAL A 228 0.84 -33.96 15.24
C VAL A 228 -0.57 -34.35 14.82
N SER A 229 -1.41 -34.76 15.78
CA SER A 229 -2.84 -34.94 15.54
C SER A 229 -3.50 -33.54 15.45
N TYR A 230 -4.30 -33.35 14.44
CA TYR A 230 -5.21 -32.20 14.39
C TYR A 230 -6.26 -32.36 15.49
N MET A 231 -6.13 -31.59 16.59
CA MET A 231 -7.19 -31.46 17.58
C MET A 231 -8.21 -30.47 17.08
#